data_7d2396bca1aee1c5448c589daf26235a
#
_entry.id   7d2396bca1aee1c5448c589daf26235a
#
_cell.length_a   1.000
_cell.length_b   1.000
_cell.length_c   1.000
_cell.angle_alpha   90.00
_cell.angle_beta   90.00
_cell.angle_gamma   90.00
#
_symmetry.space_group_name_H-M   'P 1'
#
loop_
_entity.id
_entity.type
_entity.pdbx_description
1 polymer ?
#
loop_
_entity_poly.entity_id
_entity_poly.type
_entity_poly.pdbx_seq_one_letter_code
_entity_poly.pdbx_strand_id
1 'polypeptide(L)'
;PISMGLFGLGVVVAPTVGPALGGVLLDLYNWHFVFYMAVPVAIVGIVLALVFIPGKEGEGPLPSFDWTGLILVALFISFGLTGLSNGQREGWQAPLIAVYFSVSIISLFAFIYWELKADTPIMELRVFFDRKFAVAALVGMVLGAGLFGSIYIIPLFVQTIQGYSPTRSGLLMVPGGLIMMLSFPIAGRLSDRLPHYQMILFGMFVYGFSSFLMMGAHTDTPFWVFAVWIMIGRVGLA
;
A
#
# COMPACT_ATOMS: atom_id res chain seq x y z
N PRO A 1 -0.93 -17.85 -15.93
CA PRO A 1 -1.82 -17.75 -14.76
C PRO A 1 -1.12 -18.14 -13.45
N ILE A 2 -0.46 -19.31 -13.37
CA ILE A 2 0.20 -19.80 -12.14
C ILE A 2 1.32 -18.85 -11.66
N SER A 3 2.14 -18.31 -12.56
CA SER A 3 3.22 -17.38 -12.23
C SER A 3 2.72 -16.06 -11.61
N MET A 4 1.58 -15.55 -12.08
CA MET A 4 0.93 -14.38 -11.48
C MET A 4 0.39 -14.67 -10.07
N GLY A 5 -0.18 -15.87 -9.86
CA GLY A 5 -0.61 -16.30 -8.54
C GLY A 5 0.55 -16.43 -7.53
N LEU A 6 1.68 -16.98 -7.96
CA LEU A 6 2.89 -17.07 -7.15
C LEU A 6 3.49 -15.69 -6.83
N PHE A 7 3.50 -14.78 -7.82
CA PHE A 7 3.91 -13.40 -7.60
C PHE A 7 3.01 -12.69 -6.57
N GLY A 8 1.67 -12.85 -6.73
CA GLY A 8 0.70 -12.29 -5.78
C GLY A 8 0.88 -12.81 -4.36
N LEU A 9 1.17 -14.11 -4.18
CA LEU A 9 1.50 -14.67 -2.88
C LEU A 9 2.74 -13.98 -2.27
N GLY A 10 3.81 -13.79 -3.05
CA GLY A 10 5.02 -13.10 -2.60
C GLY A 10 4.74 -11.67 -2.12
N VAL A 11 3.91 -10.93 -2.85
CA VAL A 11 3.53 -9.55 -2.49
C VAL A 11 2.74 -9.48 -1.17
N VAL A 12 1.95 -10.52 -0.83
CA VAL A 12 1.11 -10.54 0.36
C VAL A 12 1.83 -11.05 1.61
N VAL A 13 2.85 -11.89 1.45
CA VAL A 13 3.62 -12.45 2.58
C VAL A 13 4.25 -11.34 3.42
N ALA A 14 4.90 -10.37 2.80
CA ALA A 14 5.61 -9.31 3.51
C ALA A 14 4.67 -8.43 4.38
N PRO A 15 3.54 -7.89 3.88
CA PRO A 15 2.58 -7.17 4.72
C PRO A 15 1.91 -8.03 5.81
N THR A 16 1.85 -9.35 5.60
CA THR A 16 1.26 -10.28 6.57
C THR A 16 2.19 -10.53 7.75
N VAL A 17 3.45 -10.82 7.45
CA VAL A 17 4.45 -11.22 8.45
C VAL A 17 5.13 -10.00 9.07
N GLY A 18 5.27 -8.91 8.30
CA GLY A 18 5.97 -7.70 8.71
C GLY A 18 5.49 -7.11 10.05
N PRO A 19 4.20 -6.84 10.25
CA PRO A 19 3.69 -6.30 11.51
C PRO A 19 3.92 -7.22 12.71
N ALA A 20 3.81 -8.54 12.53
CA ALA A 20 4.06 -9.51 13.60
C ALA A 20 5.54 -9.53 14.00
N LEU A 21 6.44 -9.66 13.02
CA LEU A 21 7.89 -9.62 13.28
C LEU A 21 8.33 -8.26 13.83
N GLY A 22 7.84 -7.17 13.23
CA GLY A 22 8.13 -5.81 13.71
C GLY A 22 7.68 -5.59 15.13
N GLY A 23 6.49 -6.08 15.50
CA GLY A 23 5.96 -6.01 16.85
C GLY A 23 6.83 -6.75 17.87
N VAL A 24 7.25 -7.99 17.55
CA VAL A 24 8.16 -8.78 18.39
C VAL A 24 9.51 -8.09 18.57
N LEU A 25 10.07 -7.55 17.50
CA LEU A 25 11.36 -6.84 17.56
C LEU A 25 11.27 -5.55 18.39
N LEU A 26 10.14 -4.84 18.34
CA LEU A 26 9.91 -3.65 19.16
C LEU A 26 9.79 -3.98 20.65
N ASP A 27 9.13 -5.09 20.99
CA ASP A 27 8.95 -5.48 22.39
C ASP A 27 10.22 -6.10 23.00
N LEU A 28 10.99 -6.87 22.22
CA LEU A 28 12.20 -7.58 22.73
C LEU A 28 13.45 -6.72 22.68
N TYR A 29 13.53 -5.79 21.73
CA TYR A 29 14.73 -4.99 21.50
C TYR A 29 14.39 -3.50 21.46
N ASN A 30 14.56 -2.86 20.31
CA ASN A 30 14.23 -1.46 20.07
C ASN A 30 13.86 -1.24 18.59
N TRP A 31 13.39 -0.05 18.26
CA TRP A 31 12.92 0.28 16.92
C TRP A 31 14.00 0.16 15.83
N HIS A 32 15.29 0.24 16.16
CA HIS A 32 16.38 0.08 15.18
C HIS A 32 16.40 -1.34 14.58
N PHE A 33 16.06 -2.37 15.37
CA PHE A 33 16.07 -3.75 14.89
C PHE A 33 15.04 -4.03 13.80
N VAL A 34 13.96 -3.26 13.73
CA VAL A 34 12.99 -3.34 12.63
C VAL A 34 13.68 -3.00 11.30
N PHE A 35 14.55 -2.00 11.29
CA PHE A 35 15.34 -1.64 10.09
C PHE A 35 16.45 -2.65 9.81
N TYR A 36 17.14 -3.12 10.85
CA TYR A 36 18.19 -4.15 10.68
C TYR A 36 17.64 -5.45 10.08
N MET A 37 16.41 -5.84 10.39
CA MET A 37 15.78 -7.01 9.78
C MET A 37 15.58 -6.85 8.27
N ALA A 38 15.37 -5.66 7.77
CA ALA A 38 15.17 -5.42 6.34
C ALA A 38 16.46 -5.62 5.53
N VAL A 39 17.64 -5.38 6.14
CA VAL A 39 18.94 -5.45 5.45
C VAL A 39 19.26 -6.85 4.91
N PRO A 40 19.20 -7.94 5.69
CA PRO A 40 19.48 -9.28 5.15
C PRO A 40 18.49 -9.70 4.08
N VAL A 41 17.21 -9.32 4.23
CA VAL A 41 16.18 -9.60 3.21
C VAL A 41 16.49 -8.87 1.90
N ALA A 42 16.92 -7.61 1.99
CA ALA A 42 17.34 -6.83 0.82
C ALA A 42 18.60 -7.44 0.15
N ILE A 43 19.59 -7.87 0.92
CA ILE A 43 20.79 -8.53 0.40
C ILE A 43 20.42 -9.81 -0.35
N VAL A 44 19.56 -10.66 0.24
CA VAL A 44 19.08 -11.87 -0.43
C VAL A 44 18.35 -11.53 -1.72
N GLY A 45 17.49 -10.49 -1.72
CA GLY A 45 16.81 -9.99 -2.92
C GLY A 45 17.78 -9.55 -4.02
N ILE A 46 18.82 -8.80 -3.66
CA ILE A 46 19.87 -8.38 -4.61
C ILE A 46 20.61 -9.59 -5.19
N VAL A 47 21.03 -10.54 -4.36
CA VAL A 47 21.72 -11.75 -4.82
C VAL A 47 20.84 -12.57 -5.77
N LEU A 48 19.57 -12.78 -5.42
CA LEU A 48 18.62 -13.47 -6.30
C LEU A 48 18.40 -12.73 -7.61
N ALA A 49 18.31 -11.41 -7.57
CA ALA A 49 18.18 -10.60 -8.78
C ALA A 49 19.40 -10.73 -9.69
N LEU A 50 20.61 -10.68 -9.12
CA LEU A 50 21.86 -10.80 -9.88
C LEU A 50 22.04 -12.20 -10.51
N VAL A 51 21.54 -13.26 -9.82
CA VAL A 51 21.70 -14.64 -10.29
C VAL A 51 20.61 -15.02 -11.32
N PHE A 52 19.36 -14.61 -11.08
CA PHE A 52 18.22 -15.13 -11.82
C PHE A 52 17.64 -14.17 -12.86
N ILE A 53 17.91 -12.86 -12.77
CA ILE A 53 17.44 -11.91 -13.76
C ILE A 53 18.51 -11.79 -14.84
N PRO A 54 18.26 -12.30 -16.08
CA PRO A 54 19.21 -12.15 -17.16
C PRO A 54 19.40 -10.67 -17.48
N GLY A 55 20.66 -10.24 -17.54
CA GLY A 55 21.00 -8.91 -18.07
C GLY A 55 20.47 -8.81 -19.49
N LYS A 56 19.62 -7.82 -19.75
CA LYS A 56 19.26 -7.47 -21.11
C LYS A 56 20.48 -6.74 -21.69
N GLU A 57 21.24 -7.38 -22.56
CA GLU A 57 22.14 -6.68 -23.46
C GLU A 57 21.25 -5.86 -24.39
N GLY A 58 21.03 -4.60 -24.03
CA GLY A 58 20.19 -3.70 -24.80
C GLY A 58 20.93 -3.34 -26.08
N GLU A 59 20.47 -3.84 -27.22
CA GLU A 59 20.84 -3.35 -28.52
C GLU A 59 20.21 -1.96 -28.72
N GLY A 60 20.93 -0.91 -28.37
CA GLY A 60 20.53 0.47 -28.65
C GLY A 60 20.91 1.48 -27.56
N PRO A 61 20.94 2.77 -27.87
CA PRO A 61 21.14 3.81 -26.86
C PRO A 61 20.01 3.80 -25.85
N LEU A 62 20.37 3.90 -24.59
CA LEU A 62 19.38 4.02 -23.50
C LEU A 62 18.49 5.23 -23.77
N PRO A 63 17.16 5.11 -23.65
CA PRO A 63 16.27 6.25 -23.76
C PRO A 63 16.64 7.33 -22.75
N SER A 64 16.48 8.60 -23.12
CA SER A 64 16.74 9.73 -22.22
C SER A 64 15.84 9.62 -21.00
N PHE A 65 16.43 9.71 -19.82
CA PHE A 65 15.68 9.67 -18.57
C PHE A 65 15.08 11.06 -18.25
N ASP A 66 13.81 11.10 -17.90
CA ASP A 66 13.12 12.35 -17.56
C ASP A 66 13.41 12.79 -16.13
N TRP A 67 14.52 13.46 -15.92
CA TRP A 67 14.89 14.05 -14.62
C TRP A 67 13.93 15.13 -14.17
N THR A 68 13.36 15.89 -15.10
CA THR A 68 12.43 16.97 -14.77
C THR A 68 11.12 16.43 -14.20
N GLY A 69 10.53 15.43 -14.86
CA GLY A 69 9.34 14.74 -14.35
C GLY A 69 9.59 14.11 -12.99
N LEU A 70 10.75 13.44 -12.80
CA LEU A 70 11.12 12.86 -11.51
C LEU A 70 11.19 13.91 -10.39
N ILE A 71 11.84 15.04 -10.62
CA ILE A 71 11.98 16.10 -9.61
C ILE A 71 10.60 16.69 -9.28
N LEU A 72 9.77 16.95 -10.28
CA LEU A 72 8.44 17.52 -10.08
C LEU A 72 7.52 16.59 -9.27
N VAL A 73 7.48 15.30 -9.60
CA VAL A 73 6.68 14.32 -8.84
C VAL A 73 7.25 14.11 -7.42
N ALA A 74 8.58 14.12 -7.26
CA ALA A 74 9.21 14.02 -5.95
C ALA A 74 8.86 15.23 -5.06
N LEU A 75 8.90 16.45 -5.61
CA LEU A 75 8.47 17.65 -4.89
C LEU A 75 6.99 17.59 -4.52
N PHE A 76 6.12 17.20 -5.46
CA PHE A 76 4.68 17.04 -5.19
C PHE A 76 4.43 16.11 -4.01
N ILE A 77 4.99 14.90 -4.06
CA ILE A 77 4.78 13.87 -3.03
C ILE A 77 5.42 14.30 -1.69
N SER A 78 6.67 14.75 -1.71
CA SER A 78 7.39 15.08 -0.48
C SER A 78 6.75 16.25 0.26
N PHE A 79 6.44 17.34 -0.43
CA PHE A 79 5.81 18.50 0.19
C PHE A 79 4.36 18.22 0.59
N GLY A 80 3.61 17.46 -0.21
CA GLY A 80 2.24 17.04 0.12
C GLY A 80 2.18 16.19 1.39
N LEU A 81 3.04 15.15 1.48
CA LEU A 81 3.11 14.29 2.66
C LEU A 81 3.62 15.04 3.89
N THR A 82 4.60 15.93 3.74
CA THR A 82 5.10 16.77 4.84
C THR A 82 4.02 17.70 5.36
N GLY A 83 3.26 18.33 4.47
CA GLY A 83 2.12 19.18 4.83
C GLY A 83 1.04 18.41 5.58
N LEU A 84 0.66 17.22 5.10
CA LEU A 84 -0.32 16.35 5.76
C LEU A 84 0.18 15.87 7.14
N SER A 85 1.43 15.46 7.25
CA SER A 85 2.02 14.94 8.49
C SER A 85 2.14 16.02 9.57
N ASN A 86 2.56 17.23 9.21
CA ASN A 86 2.77 18.30 10.16
C ASN A 86 1.51 19.13 10.44
N GLY A 87 0.50 19.08 9.57
CA GLY A 87 -0.73 19.85 9.73
C GLY A 87 -1.47 19.60 11.05
N GLN A 88 -1.43 18.35 11.55
CA GLN A 88 -1.98 18.01 12.87
C GLN A 88 -1.13 18.53 14.05
N ARG A 89 0.19 18.62 13.88
CA ARG A 89 1.12 18.99 14.95
C ARG A 89 1.24 20.50 15.09
N GLU A 90 1.32 21.22 13.97
CA GLU A 90 1.57 22.66 13.93
C GLU A 90 0.28 23.48 13.73
N GLY A 91 -0.82 22.78 13.41
CA GLY A 91 -2.12 23.39 13.06
C GLY A 91 -2.25 23.67 11.56
N TRP A 92 -3.43 23.33 11.02
CA TRP A 92 -3.73 23.46 9.59
C TRP A 92 -3.68 24.90 9.04
N GLN A 93 -3.70 25.90 9.93
CA GLN A 93 -3.65 27.33 9.56
C GLN A 93 -2.23 27.90 9.65
N ALA A 94 -1.23 27.11 10.03
CA ALA A 94 0.15 27.56 10.11
C ALA A 94 0.65 27.97 8.70
N PRO A 95 1.32 29.14 8.57
CA PRO A 95 1.83 29.61 7.28
C PRO A 95 2.74 28.60 6.58
N LEU A 96 3.53 27.85 7.35
CA LEU A 96 4.42 26.82 6.84
C LEU A 96 3.66 25.67 6.15
N ILE A 97 2.51 25.28 6.71
CA ILE A 97 1.65 24.25 6.11
C ILE A 97 1.07 24.73 4.77
N ALA A 98 0.66 26.01 4.71
CA ALA A 98 0.23 26.62 3.46
C ALA A 98 1.33 26.62 2.40
N VAL A 99 2.59 26.87 2.78
CA VAL A 99 3.74 26.80 1.86
C VAL A 99 3.92 25.36 1.35
N TYR A 100 3.89 24.35 2.24
CA TYR A 100 4.01 22.95 1.81
C TYR A 100 2.94 22.56 0.79
N PHE A 101 1.67 22.87 1.03
CA PHE A 101 0.62 22.57 0.07
C PHE A 101 0.73 23.38 -1.21
N SER A 102 1.15 24.65 -1.12
CA SER A 102 1.36 25.48 -2.31
C SER A 102 2.44 24.89 -3.22
N VAL A 103 3.60 24.52 -2.66
CA VAL A 103 4.67 23.88 -3.43
C VAL A 103 4.20 22.55 -4.02
N SER A 104 3.50 21.72 -3.23
CA SER A 104 2.96 20.45 -3.70
C SER A 104 2.00 20.64 -4.89
N ILE A 105 1.04 21.53 -4.78
CA ILE A 105 0.04 21.80 -5.83
C ILE A 105 0.69 22.37 -7.09
N ILE A 106 1.59 23.33 -6.94
CA ILE A 106 2.33 23.93 -8.09
C ILE A 106 3.14 22.85 -8.79
N SER A 107 3.87 22.00 -8.02
CA SER A 107 4.65 20.91 -8.58
C SER A 107 3.79 19.86 -9.28
N LEU A 108 2.60 19.57 -8.77
CA LEU A 108 1.64 18.66 -9.42
C LEU A 108 1.19 19.19 -10.79
N PHE A 109 0.78 20.46 -10.85
CA PHE A 109 0.36 21.06 -12.13
C PHE A 109 1.53 21.17 -13.12
N ALA A 110 2.72 21.52 -12.64
CA ALA A 110 3.93 21.53 -13.47
C ALA A 110 4.30 20.12 -13.97
N PHE A 111 4.16 19.09 -13.14
CA PHE A 111 4.36 17.69 -13.51
C PHE A 111 3.37 17.26 -14.60
N ILE A 112 2.08 17.50 -14.40
CA ILE A 112 1.05 17.15 -15.40
C ILE A 112 1.35 17.85 -16.74
N TYR A 113 1.69 19.13 -16.69
CA TYR A 113 1.99 19.89 -17.89
C TYR A 113 3.24 19.36 -18.61
N TRP A 114 4.29 19.02 -17.85
CA TRP A 114 5.53 18.46 -18.36
C TRP A 114 5.33 17.11 -19.00
N GLU A 115 4.70 16.16 -18.27
CA GLU A 115 4.44 14.79 -18.73
C GLU A 115 3.58 14.73 -20.00
N LEU A 116 2.65 15.66 -20.17
CA LEU A 116 1.84 15.74 -21.40
C LEU A 116 2.63 16.21 -22.61
N LYS A 117 3.80 16.82 -22.41
CA LYS A 117 4.64 17.39 -23.48
C LYS A 117 5.97 16.65 -23.69
N ALA A 118 6.44 15.93 -22.70
CA ALA A 118 7.71 15.22 -22.76
C ALA A 118 7.69 14.14 -23.85
N ASP A 119 8.82 13.99 -24.57
CA ASP A 119 8.99 12.95 -25.59
C ASP A 119 9.15 11.56 -24.94
N THR A 120 9.76 11.51 -23.77
CA THR A 120 9.98 10.28 -22.98
C THR A 120 9.47 10.49 -21.55
N PRO A 121 8.15 10.55 -21.33
CA PRO A 121 7.58 10.81 -20.02
C PRO A 121 7.84 9.63 -19.07
N ILE A 122 7.99 9.90 -17.76
CA ILE A 122 8.05 8.85 -16.72
C ILE A 122 6.70 8.14 -16.63
N MET A 123 5.61 8.89 -16.76
CA MET A 123 4.24 8.38 -16.68
C MET A 123 3.43 8.86 -17.88
N GLU A 124 2.96 7.95 -18.69
CA GLU A 124 2.06 8.29 -19.80
C GLU A 124 0.67 8.71 -19.29
N LEU A 125 0.51 10.00 -18.96
CA LEU A 125 -0.73 10.53 -18.42
C LEU A 125 -1.90 10.48 -19.39
N ARG A 126 -1.64 10.38 -20.68
CA ARG A 126 -2.70 10.29 -21.71
C ARG A 126 -3.56 9.04 -21.56
N VAL A 127 -3.04 7.99 -20.90
CA VAL A 127 -3.82 6.76 -20.61
C VAL A 127 -5.04 7.06 -19.72
N PHE A 128 -4.98 8.11 -18.87
CA PHE A 128 -6.11 8.52 -18.05
C PHE A 128 -7.27 9.17 -18.83
N PHE A 129 -7.05 9.54 -20.09
CA PHE A 129 -8.15 9.98 -20.97
C PHE A 129 -9.01 8.80 -21.44
N ASP A 130 -8.51 7.57 -21.39
CA ASP A 130 -9.35 6.38 -21.55
C ASP A 130 -10.20 6.19 -20.29
N ARG A 131 -11.51 6.26 -20.46
CA ARG A 131 -12.48 6.15 -19.36
C ARG A 131 -12.35 4.80 -18.60
N LYS A 132 -12.03 3.72 -19.31
CA LYS A 132 -11.89 2.39 -18.68
C LYS A 132 -10.68 2.37 -17.76
N PHE A 133 -9.56 2.92 -18.23
CA PHE A 133 -8.35 3.04 -17.43
C PHE A 133 -8.55 3.96 -16.23
N ALA A 134 -9.15 5.15 -16.43
CA ALA A 134 -9.40 6.09 -15.34
C ALA A 134 -10.26 5.50 -14.23
N VAL A 135 -11.33 4.77 -14.60
CA VAL A 135 -12.19 4.08 -13.62
C VAL A 135 -11.42 2.97 -12.90
N ALA A 136 -10.64 2.17 -13.63
CA ALA A 136 -9.82 1.12 -13.01
C ALA A 136 -8.78 1.71 -12.04
N ALA A 137 -8.13 2.81 -12.40
CA ALA A 137 -7.18 3.52 -11.55
C ALA A 137 -7.86 4.07 -10.28
N LEU A 138 -9.07 4.65 -10.41
CA LEU A 138 -9.84 5.12 -9.25
C LEU A 138 -10.21 3.97 -8.31
N VAL A 139 -10.67 2.85 -8.84
CA VAL A 139 -10.94 1.64 -8.05
C VAL A 139 -9.68 1.17 -7.34
N GLY A 140 -8.55 1.09 -8.06
CA GLY A 140 -7.25 0.73 -7.47
C GLY A 140 -6.82 1.68 -6.36
N MET A 141 -7.05 2.98 -6.50
CA MET A 141 -6.78 3.98 -5.46
C MET A 141 -7.63 3.74 -4.21
N VAL A 142 -8.93 3.47 -4.37
CA VAL A 142 -9.84 3.18 -3.24
C VAL A 142 -9.43 1.89 -2.52
N LEU A 143 -9.12 0.82 -3.28
CA LEU A 143 -8.64 -0.44 -2.70
C LEU A 143 -7.29 -0.27 -1.99
N GLY A 144 -6.36 0.47 -2.59
CA GLY A 144 -5.06 0.78 -1.99
C GLY A 144 -5.21 1.59 -0.70
N ALA A 145 -6.04 2.63 -0.70
CA ALA A 145 -6.33 3.41 0.49
C ALA A 145 -6.95 2.55 1.61
N GLY A 146 -7.88 1.66 1.27
CA GLY A 146 -8.47 0.72 2.20
C GLY A 146 -7.45 -0.26 2.78
N LEU A 147 -6.61 -0.86 1.94
CA LEU A 147 -5.58 -1.80 2.36
C LEU A 147 -4.55 -1.14 3.28
N PHE A 148 -3.89 -0.09 2.81
CA PHE A 148 -2.83 0.59 3.58
C PHE A 148 -3.38 1.36 4.78
N GLY A 149 -4.57 1.97 4.64
CA GLY A 149 -5.25 2.61 5.76
C GLY A 149 -5.55 1.63 6.89
N SER A 150 -6.05 0.44 6.57
CA SER A 150 -6.31 -0.59 7.59
C SER A 150 -5.05 -1.14 8.25
N ILE A 151 -3.95 -1.29 7.50
CA ILE A 151 -2.64 -1.72 8.04
C ILE A 151 -2.11 -0.72 9.07
N TYR A 152 -2.41 0.56 8.92
CA TYR A 152 -1.95 1.61 9.83
C TYR A 152 -2.95 1.86 10.98
N ILE A 153 -4.23 2.05 10.66
CA ILE A 153 -5.25 2.49 11.62
C ILE A 153 -5.56 1.41 12.66
N ILE A 154 -5.65 0.14 12.26
CA ILE A 154 -6.01 -0.94 13.17
C ILE A 154 -4.94 -1.14 14.26
N PRO A 155 -3.64 -1.30 13.94
CA PRO A 155 -2.59 -1.35 14.96
C PRO A 155 -2.55 -0.11 15.85
N LEU A 156 -2.72 1.07 15.27
CA LEU A 156 -2.76 2.31 16.02
C LEU A 156 -3.90 2.30 17.05
N PHE A 157 -5.11 1.94 16.64
CA PHE A 157 -6.27 1.86 17.52
C PHE A 157 -6.05 0.88 18.67
N VAL A 158 -5.65 -0.35 18.38
CA VAL A 158 -5.50 -1.37 19.44
C VAL A 158 -4.33 -1.07 20.39
N GLN A 159 -3.27 -0.40 19.92
CA GLN A 159 -2.17 0.02 20.79
C GLN A 159 -2.53 1.24 21.63
N THR A 160 -3.18 2.26 21.06
CA THR A 160 -3.46 3.52 21.77
C THR A 160 -4.71 3.45 22.62
N ILE A 161 -5.75 2.71 22.21
CA ILE A 161 -7.06 2.66 22.89
C ILE A 161 -7.19 1.41 23.73
N GLN A 162 -6.79 0.24 23.23
CA GLN A 162 -6.90 -1.03 23.99
C GLN A 162 -5.63 -1.39 24.75
N GLY A 163 -4.53 -0.64 24.62
CA GLY A 163 -3.28 -0.88 25.34
C GLY A 163 -2.55 -2.17 24.93
N TYR A 164 -2.74 -2.64 23.69
CA TYR A 164 -2.02 -3.82 23.22
C TYR A 164 -0.53 -3.51 23.07
N SER A 165 0.31 -4.50 23.40
CA SER A 165 1.72 -4.43 23.08
C SER A 165 1.92 -4.48 21.54
N PRO A 166 3.05 -3.95 21.01
CA PRO A 166 3.41 -4.08 19.60
C PRO A 166 3.31 -5.51 19.07
N THR A 167 3.79 -6.50 19.82
CA THR A 167 3.67 -7.92 19.48
C THR A 167 2.21 -8.37 19.33
N ARG A 168 1.37 -8.04 20.31
CA ARG A 168 -0.04 -8.45 20.28
C ARG A 168 -0.80 -7.78 19.14
N SER A 169 -0.50 -6.53 18.87
CA SER A 169 -1.04 -5.77 17.73
C SER A 169 -0.60 -6.38 16.39
N GLY A 170 0.67 -6.74 16.26
CA GLY A 170 1.19 -7.41 15.06
C GLY A 170 0.56 -8.78 14.82
N LEU A 171 0.42 -9.59 15.88
CA LEU A 171 -0.24 -10.91 15.81
C LEU A 171 -1.71 -10.81 15.39
N LEU A 172 -2.39 -9.71 15.72
CA LEU A 172 -3.76 -9.46 15.30
C LEU A 172 -3.91 -9.39 13.76
N MET A 173 -2.86 -8.97 13.05
CA MET A 173 -2.87 -8.87 11.58
C MET A 173 -2.65 -10.23 10.89
N VAL A 174 -2.01 -11.20 11.55
CA VAL A 174 -1.60 -12.48 10.96
C VAL A 174 -2.79 -13.28 10.41
N PRO A 175 -3.92 -13.50 11.14
CA PRO A 175 -5.06 -14.24 10.61
C PRO A 175 -5.62 -13.62 9.32
N GLY A 176 -5.69 -12.28 9.27
CA GLY A 176 -6.14 -11.56 8.08
C GLY A 176 -5.20 -11.76 6.89
N GLY A 177 -3.89 -11.74 7.13
CA GLY A 177 -2.91 -11.99 6.07
C GLY A 177 -2.97 -13.44 5.55
N LEU A 178 -3.12 -14.42 6.44
CA LEU A 178 -3.24 -15.82 6.06
C LEU A 178 -4.48 -16.06 5.20
N ILE A 179 -5.63 -15.51 5.59
CA ILE A 179 -6.86 -15.66 4.79
C ILE A 179 -6.74 -14.96 3.44
N MET A 180 -6.05 -13.81 3.37
CA MET A 180 -5.76 -13.12 2.13
C MET A 180 -4.89 -13.97 1.20
N MET A 181 -3.84 -14.61 1.72
CA MET A 181 -2.99 -15.55 0.95
C MET A 181 -3.80 -16.71 0.37
N LEU A 182 -4.74 -17.26 1.12
CA LEU A 182 -5.63 -18.33 0.64
C LEU A 182 -6.67 -17.82 -0.37
N SER A 183 -7.11 -16.58 -0.23
CA SER A 183 -8.11 -15.98 -1.12
C SER A 183 -7.56 -15.66 -2.51
N PHE A 184 -6.29 -15.29 -2.64
CA PHE A 184 -5.67 -14.93 -3.93
C PHE A 184 -5.79 -16.03 -5.00
N PRO A 185 -5.41 -17.30 -4.75
CA PRO A 185 -5.57 -18.36 -5.74
C PRO A 185 -7.04 -18.66 -6.08
N ILE A 186 -7.93 -18.49 -5.10
CA ILE A 186 -9.37 -18.68 -5.28
C ILE A 186 -9.93 -17.56 -6.18
N ALA A 187 -9.60 -16.32 -5.87
CA ALA A 187 -9.99 -15.16 -6.66
C ALA A 187 -9.43 -15.25 -8.09
N GLY A 188 -8.17 -15.68 -8.25
CA GLY A 188 -7.58 -15.91 -9.58
C GLY A 188 -8.36 -16.92 -10.42
N ARG A 189 -8.74 -18.07 -9.84
CA ARG A 189 -9.56 -19.07 -10.55
C ARG A 189 -10.98 -18.58 -10.83
N LEU A 190 -11.54 -17.78 -9.94
CA LEU A 190 -12.88 -17.25 -10.10
C LEU A 190 -12.91 -16.16 -11.18
N SER A 191 -11.83 -15.39 -11.31
CA SER A 191 -11.63 -14.40 -12.36
C SER A 191 -11.62 -14.97 -13.78
N ASP A 192 -11.27 -16.26 -13.93
CA ASP A 192 -11.37 -16.96 -15.22
C ASP A 192 -12.84 -17.29 -15.61
N ARG A 193 -13.77 -17.27 -14.64
CA ARG A 193 -15.15 -17.69 -14.83
C ARG A 193 -16.18 -16.58 -14.69
N LEU A 194 -15.88 -15.56 -13.91
CA LEU A 194 -16.79 -14.45 -13.61
C LEU A 194 -16.32 -13.15 -14.25
N PRO A 195 -17.24 -12.25 -14.64
CA PRO A 195 -16.88 -10.91 -15.07
C PRO A 195 -16.13 -10.14 -13.99
N HIS A 196 -15.00 -9.53 -14.33
CA HIS A 196 -14.11 -8.82 -13.39
C HIS A 196 -14.83 -7.75 -12.55
N TYR A 197 -15.81 -7.03 -13.16
CA TYR A 197 -16.56 -6.01 -12.43
C TYR A 197 -17.40 -6.58 -11.28
N GLN A 198 -17.93 -7.80 -11.42
CA GLN A 198 -18.70 -8.45 -10.34
C GLN A 198 -17.79 -8.83 -9.17
N MET A 199 -16.60 -9.30 -9.45
CA MET A 199 -15.62 -9.63 -8.43
C MET A 199 -15.20 -8.38 -7.65
N ILE A 200 -14.90 -7.28 -8.37
CA ILE A 200 -14.54 -5.99 -7.75
C ILE A 200 -15.69 -5.48 -6.87
N LEU A 201 -16.92 -5.49 -7.37
CA LEU A 201 -18.08 -5.06 -6.60
C LEU A 201 -18.29 -5.91 -5.34
N PHE A 202 -18.18 -7.23 -5.47
CA PHE A 202 -18.29 -8.15 -4.34
C PHE A 202 -17.17 -7.91 -3.32
N GLY A 203 -15.93 -7.78 -3.77
CA GLY A 203 -14.78 -7.50 -2.91
C GLY A 203 -14.93 -6.17 -2.16
N MET A 204 -15.32 -5.10 -2.85
CA MET A 204 -15.58 -3.81 -2.23
C MET A 204 -16.74 -3.86 -1.22
N PHE A 205 -17.80 -4.62 -1.52
CA PHE A 205 -18.92 -4.82 -0.60
C PHE A 205 -18.46 -5.55 0.67
N VAL A 206 -17.73 -6.64 0.53
CA VAL A 206 -17.20 -7.42 1.67
C VAL A 206 -16.25 -6.57 2.51
N TYR A 207 -15.37 -5.79 1.88
CA TYR A 207 -14.47 -4.89 2.59
C TYR A 207 -15.23 -3.78 3.32
N GLY A 208 -16.21 -3.15 2.66
CA GLY A 208 -17.07 -2.13 3.27
C GLY A 208 -17.88 -2.68 4.44
N PHE A 209 -18.41 -3.90 4.32
CA PHE A 209 -19.11 -4.59 5.40
C PHE A 209 -18.19 -4.86 6.60
N SER A 210 -16.96 -5.33 6.36
CA SER A 210 -15.96 -5.49 7.41
C SER A 210 -15.67 -4.17 8.13
N SER A 211 -15.50 -3.08 7.36
CA SER A 211 -15.27 -1.75 7.92
C SER A 211 -16.45 -1.24 8.73
N PHE A 212 -17.67 -1.55 8.30
CA PHE A 212 -18.89 -1.23 9.05
C PHE A 212 -18.95 -1.98 10.38
N LEU A 213 -18.59 -3.28 10.40
CA LEU A 213 -18.50 -4.04 11.66
C LEU A 213 -17.49 -3.42 12.62
N MET A 214 -16.37 -2.89 12.13
CA MET A 214 -15.34 -2.24 12.95
C MET A 214 -15.81 -0.91 13.56
N MET A 215 -16.87 -0.28 13.07
CA MET A 215 -17.46 0.90 13.73
C MET A 215 -18.00 0.59 15.12
N GLY A 216 -18.36 -0.66 15.39
CA GLY A 216 -18.76 -1.15 16.71
C GLY A 216 -17.58 -1.49 17.64
N ALA A 217 -16.36 -1.16 17.28
CA ALA A 217 -15.18 -1.45 18.09
C ALA A 217 -15.14 -0.58 19.37
N HIS A 218 -14.91 -1.22 20.50
CA HIS A 218 -14.81 -0.60 21.81
C HIS A 218 -13.51 -1.02 22.52
N THR A 219 -13.20 -0.38 23.65
CA THR A 219 -12.06 -0.73 24.52
C THR A 219 -12.01 -2.21 24.91
N ASP A 220 -13.18 -2.81 25.12
CA ASP A 220 -13.32 -4.19 25.58
C ASP A 220 -13.55 -5.21 24.45
N THR A 221 -13.47 -4.78 23.20
CA THR A 221 -13.67 -5.69 22.05
C THR A 221 -12.61 -6.79 22.05
N PRO A 222 -13.02 -8.09 22.10
CA PRO A 222 -12.07 -9.19 22.19
C PRO A 222 -11.16 -9.29 20.96
N PHE A 223 -9.93 -9.75 21.17
CA PHE A 223 -8.93 -9.96 20.12
C PHE A 223 -9.48 -10.74 18.91
N TRP A 224 -10.20 -11.84 19.16
CA TRP A 224 -10.71 -12.70 18.08
C TRP A 224 -11.84 -12.07 17.28
N VAL A 225 -12.60 -11.16 17.87
CA VAL A 225 -13.65 -10.41 17.17
C VAL A 225 -12.98 -9.46 16.15
N PHE A 226 -11.96 -8.72 16.58
CA PHE A 226 -11.16 -7.91 15.64
C PHE A 226 -10.51 -8.77 14.56
N ALA A 227 -9.88 -9.89 14.93
CA ALA A 227 -9.25 -10.78 13.96
C ALA A 227 -10.23 -11.27 12.89
N VAL A 228 -11.48 -11.64 13.28
CA VAL A 228 -12.52 -12.05 12.33
C VAL A 228 -12.93 -10.90 11.42
N TRP A 229 -13.11 -9.69 11.94
CA TRP A 229 -13.44 -8.54 11.11
C TRP A 229 -12.32 -8.24 10.09
N ILE A 230 -11.06 -8.29 10.54
CA ILE A 230 -9.90 -8.14 9.64
C ILE A 230 -9.91 -9.22 8.56
N MET A 231 -10.14 -10.50 8.93
CA MET A 231 -10.21 -11.60 7.98
C MET A 231 -11.28 -11.37 6.91
N ILE A 232 -12.48 -10.94 7.29
CA ILE A 232 -13.56 -10.62 6.36
C ILE A 232 -13.10 -9.53 5.37
N GLY A 233 -12.53 -8.44 5.89
CA GLY A 233 -12.02 -7.35 5.04
C GLY A 233 -10.91 -7.80 4.09
N ARG A 234 -10.03 -8.69 4.52
CA ARG A 234 -8.94 -9.22 3.68
C ARG A 234 -9.42 -10.13 2.57
N VAL A 235 -10.51 -10.88 2.78
CA VAL A 235 -11.18 -11.62 1.69
C VAL A 235 -11.72 -10.65 0.63
N GLY A 236 -12.28 -9.52 1.04
CA GLY A 236 -12.77 -8.51 0.10
C GLY A 236 -11.68 -7.79 -0.69
N LEU A 237 -10.46 -7.72 -0.17
CA LEU A 237 -9.31 -7.05 -0.80
C LEU A 237 -8.44 -8.00 -1.67
N ALA A 238 -8.67 -9.30 -1.60
CA ALA A 238 -7.97 -10.33 -2.38
C ALA A 238 -8.60 -10.54 -3.76
#